data_fc60f8a0df5115d0973a87aef37ec650
#
_entry.id   fc60f8a0df5115d0973a87aef37ec650
#
_cell.length_a   1.000
_cell.length_b   1.000
_cell.length_c   1.000
_cell.angle_alpha   90.00
_cell.angle_beta   90.00
_cell.angle_gamma   90.00
#
_symmetry.space_group_name_H-M   'P 1'
#
loop_
_entity.id
_entity.type
_entity.pdbx_description
1 polymer ?
#
loop_
_entity_poly.entity_id
_entity_poly.type
_entity_poly.pdbx_seq_one_letter_code
_entity_poly.pdbx_strand_id
1 'polypeptide(L)'
;MTTMGTYDLPAELDFVSNYTGFEKIAYIGHSQGTAQMYYGLAELQDYYASRVSVFVALGSVTLLENTTAGYLTYTADNYEKVDDYLALWNVHEIMADKTTHSFIPYIYNMIIILCIV
;
A
#
# COMPACT_ATOMS: atom_id res chain seq x y z
N MET A 1 5.13 -6.98 1.00
CA MET A 1 4.32 -6.73 2.22
C MET A 1 5.14 -6.94 3.48
N THR A 2 5.90 -8.04 3.57
CA THR A 2 6.73 -8.40 4.73
C THR A 2 7.64 -7.25 5.16
N THR A 3 8.50 -6.76 4.27
CA THR A 3 9.44 -5.67 4.55
C THR A 3 8.75 -4.38 4.96
N MET A 4 7.64 -4.02 4.32
CA MET A 4 6.87 -2.81 4.63
C MET A 4 6.33 -2.81 6.06
N GLY A 5 5.79 -3.94 6.54
CA GLY A 5 5.26 -4.06 7.91
C GLY A 5 6.33 -4.25 8.98
N THR A 6 7.54 -4.72 8.62
CA THR A 6 8.58 -5.02 9.62
C THR A 6 9.72 -4.00 9.66
N TYR A 7 9.90 -3.19 8.62
CA TYR A 7 10.96 -2.19 8.55
C TYR A 7 10.45 -0.79 8.21
N ASP A 8 9.69 -0.63 7.12
CA ASP A 8 9.30 0.71 6.64
C ASP A 8 8.34 1.37 7.62
N LEU A 9 7.23 0.69 7.96
CA LEU A 9 6.22 1.23 8.87
C LEU A 9 6.77 1.50 10.28
N PRO A 10 7.57 0.63 10.91
CA PRO A 10 8.29 0.98 12.15
C PRO A 10 9.15 2.23 12.03
N ALA A 11 9.92 2.38 10.96
CA ALA A 11 10.75 3.56 10.73
C ALA A 11 9.92 4.85 10.63
N GLU A 12 8.78 4.80 9.92
CA GLU A 12 7.85 5.92 9.82
C GLU A 12 7.23 6.27 11.19
N LEU A 13 6.77 5.27 11.94
CA LEU A 13 6.20 5.47 13.28
C LEU A 13 7.22 6.07 14.25
N ASP A 14 8.44 5.55 14.25
CA ASP A 14 9.51 6.08 15.08
C ASP A 14 9.89 7.52 14.69
N PHE A 15 9.94 7.81 13.39
CA PHE A 15 10.18 9.17 12.89
C PHE A 15 9.12 10.14 13.40
N VAL A 16 7.83 9.81 13.22
CA VAL A 16 6.72 10.67 13.66
C VAL A 16 6.71 10.83 15.18
N SER A 17 6.92 9.75 15.95
CA SER A 17 7.00 9.78 17.39
C SER A 17 8.14 10.69 17.88
N ASN A 18 9.33 10.55 17.30
CA ASN A 18 10.48 11.38 17.63
C ASN A 18 10.27 12.85 17.25
N TYR A 19 9.66 13.11 16.10
CA TYR A 19 9.41 14.48 15.62
C TYR A 19 8.35 15.21 16.46
N THR A 20 7.29 14.50 16.86
CA THR A 20 6.16 15.08 17.59
C THR A 20 6.32 15.03 19.11
N GLY A 21 7.17 14.14 19.62
CA GLY A 21 7.35 13.88 21.06
C GLY A 21 6.25 13.02 21.68
N PHE A 22 5.32 12.49 20.90
CA PHE A 22 4.28 11.57 21.37
C PHE A 22 4.77 10.12 21.31
N GLU A 23 4.64 9.38 22.42
CA GLU A 23 5.01 7.95 22.46
C GLU A 23 4.10 7.09 21.62
N LYS A 24 2.80 7.42 21.60
CA LYS A 24 1.79 6.69 20.81
C LYS A 24 1.08 7.63 19.86
N ILE A 25 0.97 7.18 18.62
CA ILE A 25 0.32 7.91 17.54
C ILE A 25 -0.86 7.11 16.97
N ALA A 26 -1.83 7.81 16.38
CA ALA A 26 -2.91 7.18 15.65
C ALA A 26 -2.41 6.79 14.25
N TYR A 27 -2.74 5.59 13.80
CA TYR A 27 -2.45 5.13 12.45
C TYR A 27 -3.75 4.95 11.66
N ILE A 28 -3.84 5.64 10.52
CA ILE A 28 -4.96 5.49 9.59
C ILE A 28 -4.41 4.87 8.29
N GLY A 29 -4.69 3.59 8.08
CA GLY A 29 -4.30 2.87 6.88
C GLY A 29 -5.42 2.84 5.85
N HIS A 30 -5.10 3.04 4.57
CA HIS A 30 -6.02 2.84 3.46
C HIS A 30 -5.48 1.78 2.51
N SER A 31 -6.35 0.82 2.11
CA SER A 31 -5.99 -0.23 1.15
C SER A 31 -4.71 -0.98 1.57
N GLN A 32 -3.62 -0.88 0.80
CA GLN A 32 -2.31 -1.48 1.10
C GLN A 32 -1.77 -1.09 2.48
N GLY A 33 -2.02 0.15 2.95
CA GLY A 33 -1.62 0.59 4.29
C GLY A 33 -2.28 -0.21 5.41
N THR A 34 -3.47 -0.77 5.18
CA THR A 34 -4.09 -1.69 6.15
C THR A 34 -3.39 -3.02 6.20
N ALA A 35 -3.00 -3.56 5.05
CA ALA A 35 -2.27 -4.83 4.95
C ALA A 35 -0.88 -4.74 5.61
N GLN A 36 -0.16 -3.62 5.46
CA GLN A 36 1.11 -3.38 6.13
C GLN A 36 0.96 -3.45 7.66
N MET A 37 -0.07 -2.76 8.19
CA MET A 37 -0.32 -2.74 9.63
C MET A 37 -0.73 -4.13 10.16
N TYR A 38 -1.60 -4.85 9.46
CA TYR A 38 -1.99 -6.22 9.87
C TYR A 38 -0.77 -7.16 9.90
N TYR A 39 0.08 -7.07 8.89
CA TYR A 39 1.30 -7.86 8.85
C TYR A 39 2.26 -7.48 9.98
N GLY A 40 2.47 -6.18 10.17
CA GLY A 40 3.31 -5.67 11.26
C GLY A 40 2.82 -6.10 12.64
N LEU A 41 1.50 -6.00 12.88
CA LEU A 41 0.88 -6.46 14.13
C LEU A 41 1.05 -7.98 14.36
N ALA A 42 1.04 -8.79 13.30
CA ALA A 42 1.26 -10.22 13.42
C ALA A 42 2.71 -10.57 13.77
N GLU A 43 3.69 -9.84 13.23
CA GLU A 43 5.12 -10.13 13.39
C GLU A 43 5.75 -9.38 14.58
N LEU A 44 5.33 -8.13 14.85
CA LEU A 44 5.92 -7.22 15.81
C LEU A 44 4.88 -6.66 16.79
N GLN A 45 4.04 -7.53 17.36
CA GLN A 45 2.88 -7.15 18.17
C GLN A 45 3.25 -6.18 19.30
N ASP A 46 4.27 -6.48 20.08
CA ASP A 46 4.66 -5.66 21.25
C ASP A 46 5.16 -4.27 20.82
N TYR A 47 5.90 -4.21 19.72
CA TYR A 47 6.35 -2.94 19.15
C TYR A 47 5.16 -2.06 18.79
N TYR A 48 4.23 -2.57 17.98
CA TYR A 48 3.06 -1.80 17.55
C TYR A 48 2.13 -1.44 18.72
N ALA A 49 1.94 -2.33 19.68
CA ALA A 49 1.19 -2.02 20.89
C ALA A 49 1.81 -0.88 21.72
N SER A 50 3.13 -0.72 21.67
CA SER A 50 3.82 0.38 22.34
C SER A 50 3.76 1.70 21.57
N ARG A 51 3.61 1.69 20.23
CA ARG A 51 3.70 2.87 19.35
C ARG A 51 2.37 3.37 18.81
N VAL A 52 1.38 2.49 18.69
CA VAL A 52 0.09 2.83 18.09
C VAL A 52 -1.00 2.90 19.15
N SER A 53 -1.68 4.04 19.23
CA SER A 53 -2.80 4.26 20.16
C SER A 53 -4.12 3.74 19.59
N VAL A 54 -4.30 3.91 18.28
CA VAL A 54 -5.48 3.46 17.55
C VAL A 54 -5.11 3.14 16.11
N PHE A 55 -5.67 2.07 15.57
CA PHE A 55 -5.59 1.73 14.15
C PHE A 55 -6.97 1.84 13.49
N VAL A 56 -7.06 2.68 12.47
CA VAL A 56 -8.25 2.82 11.62
C VAL A 56 -7.95 2.22 10.25
N ALA A 57 -8.71 1.22 9.87
CA ALA A 57 -8.55 0.53 8.58
C ALA A 57 -9.64 0.97 7.59
N LEU A 58 -9.24 1.70 6.54
CA LEU A 58 -10.11 2.12 5.46
C LEU A 58 -9.86 1.26 4.22
N GLY A 59 -10.92 0.67 3.63
CA GLY A 59 -10.76 -0.26 2.52
C GLY A 59 -9.85 -1.43 2.91
N SER A 60 -10.16 -2.09 4.02
CA SER A 60 -9.34 -3.11 4.67
C SER A 60 -9.00 -4.27 3.73
N VAL A 61 -7.71 -4.59 3.62
CA VAL A 61 -7.18 -5.70 2.80
C VAL A 61 -6.44 -6.67 3.72
N THR A 62 -7.03 -7.85 3.93
CA THR A 62 -6.43 -8.92 4.74
C THR A 62 -6.02 -10.13 3.91
N LEU A 63 -6.91 -10.59 3.04
CA LEU A 63 -6.70 -11.77 2.19
C LEU A 63 -7.07 -11.43 0.75
N LEU A 64 -6.22 -11.79 -0.20
CA LEU A 64 -6.41 -11.58 -1.64
C LEU A 64 -6.67 -12.89 -2.41
N GLU A 65 -6.74 -14.03 -1.72
CA GLU A 65 -6.85 -15.36 -2.32
C GLU A 65 -8.09 -15.54 -3.20
N ASN A 66 -9.18 -14.83 -2.88
CA ASN A 66 -10.42 -14.90 -3.62
C ASN A 66 -10.66 -13.69 -4.54
N THR A 67 -9.60 -13.00 -4.95
CA THR A 67 -9.71 -11.88 -5.88
C THR A 67 -10.22 -12.37 -7.23
N THR A 68 -11.37 -11.82 -7.67
CA THR A 68 -11.99 -12.12 -8.96
C THR A 68 -11.65 -11.09 -10.04
N ALA A 69 -10.94 -10.03 -9.69
CA ALA A 69 -10.51 -9.00 -10.62
C ALA A 69 -9.42 -9.53 -11.56
N GLY A 70 -9.82 -9.91 -12.77
CA GLY A 70 -8.95 -10.59 -13.75
C GLY A 70 -7.67 -9.82 -14.09
N TYR A 71 -7.69 -8.49 -14.06
CA TYR A 71 -6.49 -7.68 -14.28
C TYR A 71 -5.47 -7.81 -13.14
N LEU A 72 -5.93 -7.94 -11.89
CA LEU A 72 -5.04 -8.13 -10.73
C LEU A 72 -4.40 -9.52 -10.75
N THR A 73 -5.20 -10.55 -11.02
CA THR A 73 -4.68 -11.93 -11.12
C THR A 73 -3.70 -12.05 -12.29
N TYR A 74 -4.05 -11.51 -13.46
CA TYR A 74 -3.12 -11.49 -14.60
C TYR A 74 -1.81 -10.77 -14.30
N THR A 75 -1.87 -9.61 -13.65
CA THR A 75 -0.68 -8.84 -13.28
C THR A 75 0.16 -9.59 -12.26
N ALA A 76 -0.46 -10.24 -11.28
CA ALA A 76 0.24 -11.04 -10.28
C ALA A 76 0.95 -12.25 -10.91
N ASP A 77 0.27 -12.96 -11.82
CA ASP A 77 0.81 -14.14 -12.51
C ASP A 77 1.91 -13.81 -13.52
N ASN A 78 1.96 -12.57 -14.01
CA ASN A 78 2.89 -12.10 -15.04
C ASN A 78 3.69 -10.87 -14.60
N TYR A 79 3.94 -10.70 -13.30
CA TYR A 79 4.49 -9.46 -12.76
C TYR A 79 5.82 -9.05 -13.43
N GLU A 80 6.73 -9.99 -13.70
CA GLU A 80 8.02 -9.70 -14.37
C GLU A 80 7.82 -9.09 -15.77
N LYS A 81 6.92 -9.65 -16.57
CA LYS A 81 6.63 -9.13 -17.91
C LYS A 81 5.95 -7.77 -17.87
N VAL A 82 5.07 -7.57 -16.89
CA VAL A 82 4.39 -6.29 -16.68
C VAL A 82 5.40 -5.22 -16.24
N ASP A 83 6.30 -5.57 -15.34
CA ASP A 83 7.37 -4.68 -14.88
C ASP A 83 8.30 -4.27 -16.03
N ASP A 84 8.80 -5.24 -16.80
CA ASP A 84 9.62 -5.00 -18.00
C ASP A 84 8.90 -4.08 -19.00
N TYR A 85 7.59 -4.32 -19.22
CA TYR A 85 6.80 -3.51 -20.13
C TYR A 85 6.61 -2.08 -19.63
N LEU A 86 6.33 -1.89 -18.35
CA LEU A 86 6.23 -0.57 -17.73
C LEU A 86 7.58 0.17 -17.77
N ALA A 87 8.67 -0.55 -17.51
CA ALA A 87 10.04 0.01 -17.61
C ALA A 87 10.37 0.50 -19.02
N LEU A 88 9.98 -0.23 -20.08
CA LEU A 88 10.14 0.20 -21.48
C LEU A 88 9.43 1.53 -21.77
N TRP A 89 8.31 1.78 -21.11
CA TRP A 89 7.56 3.04 -21.23
C TRP A 89 7.97 4.09 -20.20
N ASN A 90 9.04 3.83 -19.45
CA ASN A 90 9.52 4.69 -18.37
C ASN A 90 8.45 5.01 -17.32
N VAL A 91 7.56 4.02 -17.06
CA VAL A 91 6.51 4.11 -16.04
C VAL A 91 7.04 3.43 -14.78
N HIS A 92 7.51 4.21 -13.83
CA HIS A 92 8.07 3.72 -12.56
C HIS A 92 7.14 3.97 -11.38
N GLU A 93 6.04 4.66 -11.60
CA GLU A 93 5.10 5.06 -10.56
C GLU A 93 3.66 5.00 -11.09
N ILE A 94 2.79 4.34 -10.33
CA ILE A 94 1.35 4.33 -10.57
C ILE A 94 0.74 5.42 -9.70
N MET A 95 -0.07 6.32 -10.27
CA MET A 95 -0.64 7.50 -9.62
C MET A 95 0.35 8.66 -9.40
N ALA A 96 1.38 8.77 -10.25
CA ALA A 96 2.27 9.92 -10.26
C ALA A 96 1.50 11.24 -10.43
N ASP A 97 2.02 12.32 -9.85
CA ASP A 97 1.42 13.65 -9.97
C ASP A 97 1.30 14.08 -11.44
N LYS A 98 0.26 14.84 -11.73
CA LYS A 98 -0.20 15.24 -13.09
C LYS A 98 0.87 15.90 -13.98
N THR A 99 1.99 16.31 -13.41
CA THR A 99 3.05 17.01 -14.14
C THR A 99 4.00 16.08 -14.89
N THR A 100 4.04 14.80 -14.57
CA THR A 100 5.07 13.89 -15.07
C THR A 100 4.61 12.98 -16.21
N HIS A 101 3.32 12.62 -16.33
CA HIS A 101 2.86 11.71 -17.38
C HIS A 101 1.41 11.97 -17.83
N SER A 102 1.23 12.48 -19.04
CA SER A 102 -0.07 12.78 -19.65
C SER A 102 -0.94 11.55 -19.95
N PHE A 103 -0.43 10.32 -19.79
CA PHE A 103 -1.15 9.09 -20.10
C PHE A 103 -1.86 8.45 -18.90
N ILE A 104 -1.45 8.73 -17.68
CA ILE A 104 -1.97 8.11 -16.47
C ILE A 104 -3.43 8.48 -16.13
N PRO A 105 -3.94 9.69 -16.43
CA PRO A 105 -5.36 10.01 -16.21
C PRO A 105 -6.32 9.06 -16.93
N TYR A 106 -5.92 8.52 -18.07
CA TYR A 106 -6.76 7.58 -18.82
C TYR A 106 -6.79 6.19 -18.20
N ILE A 107 -5.65 5.72 -17.70
CA ILE A 107 -5.54 4.43 -16.98
C ILE A 107 -6.25 4.52 -15.64
N TYR A 108 -6.12 5.63 -14.92
CA TYR A 108 -6.79 5.88 -13.64
C TYR A 108 -8.31 5.85 -13.77
N ASN A 109 -8.87 6.55 -14.77
CA ASN A 109 -10.30 6.51 -15.05
C ASN A 109 -10.77 5.12 -15.47
N MET A 110 -9.96 4.37 -16.20
CA MET A 110 -10.28 3.00 -16.61
C MET A 110 -10.28 2.04 -15.42
N ILE A 111 -9.35 2.18 -14.50
CA ILE A 111 -9.28 1.35 -13.27
C ILE A 111 -10.45 1.67 -12.32
N ILE A 112 -10.79 2.95 -12.13
CA ILE A 112 -11.95 3.34 -11.30
C ILE A 112 -13.26 2.83 -11.90
N ILE A 113 -13.45 2.92 -13.22
CA ILE A 113 -14.66 2.40 -13.89
C ILE A 113 -14.76 0.87 -13.74
N LEU A 114 -13.63 0.15 -13.78
CA LEU A 114 -13.61 -1.30 -13.58
C LEU A 114 -13.80 -1.73 -12.12
N CYS A 115 -13.57 -0.85 -11.15
CA CYS A 115 -13.83 -1.13 -9.72
C CYS A 115 -15.26 -0.81 -9.28
N ILE A 116 -16.07 -0.15 -10.12
CA ILE A 116 -17.47 0.26 -9.80
C ILE A 116 -18.50 -0.66 -10.48
N VAL A 117 -18.09 -1.53 -11.38
CA VAL A 117 -18.94 -2.55 -12.04
C VAL A 117 -18.61 -3.92 -11.46
#